data_8b680d990f56cb399bacaca6598ea4f1
#
_entry.id   8b680d990f56cb399bacaca6598ea4f1
#
_cell.length_a   1.000
_cell.length_b   1.000
_cell.length_c   1.000
_cell.angle_alpha   90.00
_cell.angle_beta   90.00
_cell.angle_gamma   90.00
#
_symmetry.space_group_name_H-M   'P 1'
#
loop_
_entity.id
_entity.type
_entity.pdbx_description
1 polymer ?
#
loop_
_entity_poly.entity_id
_entity_poly.type
_entity_poly.pdbx_seq_one_letter_code
_entity_poly.pdbx_strand_id
1 'polypeptide(L)'
;MTFRTESDDSEIKVNMALNSSEKHIIVIGGGAAGMFAAVTAARAGARVTLLEKNEKLGKKIYITGKGRCNLTNNSNPEELMQAVCGRSKFLYSAFSNWNAQDTMRFFEEAGLRLKEERGRRIFPVSDHASDVTKTLTAQLKQQGVMIRLNTKVYGILTGHDGSYIGVDMYNCGTGARETMMADACVIATGGLSYPSTGSTGDGYRFASALGHKITPLSPSLIPFESDTEWVYELIGLTLKHVGFKLMFDQKALYEEPVAEVLFTHFGISGPAVLTASSMLTGRMYPQGYPGTRHKTDHTVTVSLDLKPALTEEELDRRLVRELNDHHRQDFRNAVQGLFPKKLLPVFVRLSGIDAEKKADQITSAERRSFGRLMKNLTIQIAALRGWDEAVITHGGVSTREVDPKTMESKIIRGVFFAGEVLDVDAVTGGFNLQIAWSTGYAAGIGAAHKEGEKDELRNSN
;
A
#
# COMPACT_ATOMS: atom_id res chain seq x y z
N MET A 1 -22.96 7.52 -65.59
CA MET A 1 -22.16 6.64 -64.72
C MET A 1 -22.31 7.18 -63.28
N THR A 2 -23.22 6.54 -62.56
CA THR A 2 -23.61 6.92 -61.21
C THR A 2 -22.84 5.99 -60.23
N PHE A 3 -21.96 6.54 -59.40
CA PHE A 3 -21.35 5.79 -58.32
C PHE A 3 -22.30 5.82 -57.09
N ARG A 4 -22.81 4.65 -56.71
CA ARG A 4 -23.45 4.40 -55.45
C ARG A 4 -22.35 4.24 -54.40
N THR A 5 -22.40 5.02 -53.32
CA THR A 5 -21.68 4.78 -52.09
C THR A 5 -22.57 3.90 -51.21
N GLU A 6 -22.12 2.67 -50.95
CA GLU A 6 -22.71 1.81 -49.92
C GLU A 6 -22.25 2.31 -48.57
N SER A 7 -23.20 2.72 -47.72
CA SER A 7 -23.01 3.01 -46.32
C SER A 7 -23.04 1.70 -45.55
N ASP A 8 -21.94 1.37 -44.90
CA ASP A 8 -21.82 0.20 -44.01
C ASP A 8 -22.46 0.54 -42.66
N ASP A 9 -23.78 0.32 -42.56
CA ASP A 9 -24.54 0.38 -41.33
C ASP A 9 -24.39 -0.94 -40.57
N SER A 10 -23.28 -1.07 -39.79
CA SER A 10 -23.18 -2.12 -38.80
C SER A 10 -24.09 -1.78 -37.61
N GLU A 11 -25.27 -2.40 -37.59
CA GLU A 11 -26.23 -2.34 -36.49
C GLU A 11 -25.57 -2.69 -35.15
N ILE A 12 -25.41 -1.69 -34.32
CA ILE A 12 -25.05 -1.85 -32.90
C ILE A 12 -26.26 -2.50 -32.23
N LYS A 13 -26.18 -3.81 -31.96
CA LYS A 13 -27.19 -4.49 -31.15
C LYS A 13 -27.16 -3.95 -29.72
N VAL A 14 -27.99 -2.95 -29.46
CA VAL A 14 -28.33 -2.48 -28.12
C VAL A 14 -29.26 -3.49 -27.48
N ASN A 15 -28.74 -4.33 -26.60
CA ASN A 15 -29.56 -5.23 -25.78
C ASN A 15 -30.32 -4.42 -24.73
N MET A 16 -31.46 -3.86 -25.07
CA MET A 16 -32.40 -3.25 -24.13
C MET A 16 -33.23 -4.37 -23.46
N ALA A 17 -32.76 -4.85 -22.31
CA ALA A 17 -33.60 -5.57 -21.34
C ALA A 17 -33.73 -4.68 -20.10
N LEU A 18 -34.51 -3.60 -20.22
CA LEU A 18 -34.90 -2.76 -19.09
C LEU A 18 -36.31 -3.08 -18.67
N ASN A 19 -36.46 -4.06 -17.76
CA ASN A 19 -37.63 -4.22 -16.90
C ASN A 19 -37.19 -4.91 -15.61
N SER A 20 -36.43 -4.18 -14.75
CA SER A 20 -36.34 -4.49 -13.33
C SER A 20 -36.10 -3.19 -12.56
N SER A 21 -36.81 -3.03 -11.46
CA SER A 21 -36.61 -1.94 -10.48
C SER A 21 -35.24 -1.99 -9.81
N GLU A 22 -34.39 -2.91 -10.22
CA GLU A 22 -33.09 -3.24 -9.66
C GLU A 22 -31.97 -2.47 -10.38
N LYS A 23 -31.18 -1.71 -9.61
CA LYS A 23 -30.08 -0.90 -10.13
C LYS A 23 -28.95 -1.77 -10.65
N HIS A 24 -28.46 -1.54 -11.87
CA HIS A 24 -27.31 -2.23 -12.43
C HIS A 24 -26.02 -1.46 -12.14
N ILE A 25 -25.04 -2.12 -11.52
CA ILE A 25 -23.76 -1.53 -11.15
C ILE A 25 -22.62 -2.29 -11.84
N ILE A 26 -21.74 -1.56 -12.50
CA ILE A 26 -20.48 -2.10 -13.02
C ILE A 26 -19.36 -1.79 -12.03
N VAL A 27 -18.62 -2.83 -11.62
CA VAL A 27 -17.39 -2.67 -10.83
C VAL A 27 -16.20 -2.95 -11.74
N ILE A 28 -15.27 -1.99 -11.83
CA ILE A 28 -14.11 -2.05 -12.73
C ILE A 28 -12.87 -2.37 -11.89
N GLY A 29 -12.33 -3.58 -12.04
CA GLY A 29 -11.20 -4.11 -11.32
C GLY A 29 -11.58 -5.14 -10.24
N GLY A 30 -11.09 -6.36 -10.40
CA GLY A 30 -11.32 -7.50 -9.51
C GLY A 30 -10.26 -7.63 -8.41
N GLY A 31 -9.73 -6.51 -7.90
CA GLY A 31 -8.85 -6.43 -6.73
C GLY A 31 -9.62 -6.45 -5.41
N ALA A 32 -8.92 -6.18 -4.29
CA ALA A 32 -9.52 -6.17 -2.95
C ALA A 32 -10.74 -5.24 -2.88
N ALA A 33 -10.57 -3.97 -3.21
CA ALA A 33 -11.64 -2.98 -3.14
C ALA A 33 -12.82 -3.32 -4.07
N GLY A 34 -12.53 -3.74 -5.31
CA GLY A 34 -13.58 -4.03 -6.29
C GLY A 34 -14.38 -5.28 -5.95
N MET A 35 -13.74 -6.38 -5.53
CA MET A 35 -14.47 -7.57 -5.08
C MET A 35 -15.35 -7.25 -3.88
N PHE A 36 -14.86 -6.44 -2.95
CA PHE A 36 -15.61 -6.06 -1.76
C PHE A 36 -16.78 -5.14 -2.09
N ALA A 37 -16.57 -4.13 -2.96
CA ALA A 37 -17.63 -3.27 -3.45
C ALA A 37 -18.74 -4.06 -4.19
N ALA A 38 -18.34 -5.04 -5.00
CA ALA A 38 -19.30 -5.89 -5.73
C ALA A 38 -20.15 -6.76 -4.81
N VAL A 39 -19.52 -7.41 -3.79
CA VAL A 39 -20.26 -8.17 -2.76
C VAL A 39 -21.22 -7.27 -2.00
N THR A 40 -20.76 -6.09 -1.59
CA THR A 40 -21.55 -5.15 -0.79
C THR A 40 -22.74 -4.60 -1.57
N ALA A 41 -22.52 -4.18 -2.82
CA ALA A 41 -23.59 -3.68 -3.69
C ALA A 41 -24.64 -4.75 -3.98
N ALA A 42 -24.22 -6.00 -4.23
CA ALA A 42 -25.14 -7.10 -4.45
C ALA A 42 -25.94 -7.46 -3.20
N ARG A 43 -25.32 -7.46 -2.00
CA ARG A 43 -26.01 -7.62 -0.71
C ARG A 43 -27.04 -6.52 -0.46
N ALA A 44 -26.81 -5.31 -1.00
CA ALA A 44 -27.76 -4.21 -0.94
C ALA A 44 -28.87 -4.27 -2.02
N GLY A 45 -28.97 -5.38 -2.76
CA GLY A 45 -30.03 -5.64 -3.73
C GLY A 45 -29.76 -5.10 -5.14
N ALA A 46 -28.54 -4.73 -5.48
CA ALA A 46 -28.20 -4.32 -6.85
C ALA A 46 -27.78 -5.51 -7.72
N ARG A 47 -28.09 -5.44 -9.00
CA ARG A 47 -27.51 -6.31 -10.02
C ARG A 47 -26.08 -5.84 -10.31
N VAL A 48 -25.09 -6.71 -10.13
CA VAL A 48 -23.67 -6.32 -10.21
C VAL A 48 -22.95 -7.10 -11.31
N THR A 49 -22.19 -6.38 -12.13
CA THR A 49 -21.21 -6.94 -13.08
C THR A 49 -19.81 -6.51 -12.69
N LEU A 50 -18.93 -7.46 -12.35
CA LEU A 50 -17.53 -7.22 -12.03
C LEU A 50 -16.66 -7.50 -13.26
N LEU A 51 -15.96 -6.48 -13.75
CA LEU A 51 -15.07 -6.54 -14.91
C LEU A 51 -13.60 -6.60 -14.45
N GLU A 52 -12.88 -7.64 -14.85
CA GLU A 52 -11.46 -7.81 -14.56
C GLU A 52 -10.71 -8.11 -15.86
N LYS A 53 -9.65 -7.33 -16.13
CA LYS A 53 -8.85 -7.48 -17.35
C LYS A 53 -7.93 -8.70 -17.35
N ASN A 54 -7.59 -9.22 -16.17
CA ASN A 54 -6.78 -10.42 -16.01
C ASN A 54 -7.62 -11.70 -16.10
N GLU A 55 -6.91 -12.84 -16.18
CA GLU A 55 -7.48 -14.18 -16.19
C GLU A 55 -8.01 -14.67 -14.84
N LYS A 56 -7.74 -13.92 -13.74
CA LYS A 56 -8.20 -14.25 -12.39
C LYS A 56 -8.37 -13.02 -11.52
N LEU A 57 -9.22 -13.11 -10.51
CA LEU A 57 -9.43 -12.09 -9.49
C LEU A 57 -8.28 -12.04 -8.49
N GLY A 58 -8.09 -10.87 -7.85
CA GLY A 58 -7.26 -10.70 -6.68
C GLY A 58 -5.76 -10.86 -6.89
N LYS A 59 -5.22 -10.71 -8.11
CA LYS A 59 -3.79 -10.94 -8.40
C LYS A 59 -2.85 -10.27 -7.41
N LYS A 60 -3.11 -9.00 -7.03
CA LYS A 60 -2.28 -8.29 -6.07
C LYS A 60 -2.42 -8.85 -4.64
N ILE A 61 -3.58 -9.38 -4.25
CA ILE A 61 -3.77 -10.00 -2.93
C ILE A 61 -2.80 -11.19 -2.75
N TYR A 62 -2.57 -12.00 -3.80
CA TYR A 62 -1.67 -13.16 -3.73
C TYR A 62 -0.24 -12.83 -3.34
N ILE A 63 0.24 -11.61 -3.61
CA ILE A 63 1.61 -11.21 -3.30
C ILE A 63 1.73 -10.43 -1.98
N THR A 64 0.60 -9.98 -1.41
CA THR A 64 0.60 -9.25 -0.15
C THR A 64 1.05 -10.13 1.02
N GLY A 65 1.71 -9.52 2.01
CA GLY A 65 2.20 -10.23 3.18
C GLY A 65 3.15 -11.40 2.86
N LYS A 66 3.92 -11.31 1.77
CA LYS A 66 4.81 -12.40 1.27
C LYS A 66 4.03 -13.67 0.92
N GLY A 67 2.89 -13.52 0.25
CA GLY A 67 2.02 -14.63 -0.16
C GLY A 67 1.04 -15.12 0.90
N ARG A 68 1.04 -14.50 2.09
CA ARG A 68 0.18 -14.87 3.23
C ARG A 68 -1.09 -14.03 3.34
N CYS A 69 -1.12 -12.86 2.75
CA CYS A 69 -2.12 -11.80 2.87
C CYS A 69 -2.28 -11.26 4.31
N ASN A 70 -1.62 -10.15 4.61
CA ASN A 70 -1.91 -9.39 5.81
C ASN A 70 -3.26 -8.65 5.63
N LEU A 71 -4.35 -9.31 6.01
CA LEU A 71 -5.73 -8.97 5.67
C LEU A 71 -6.15 -7.61 6.20
N THR A 72 -5.80 -7.33 7.45
CA THR A 72 -6.08 -6.08 8.17
C THR A 72 -5.16 -5.96 9.38
N ASN A 73 -5.33 -4.89 10.14
CA ASN A 73 -4.74 -4.71 11.46
C ASN A 73 -5.85 -4.64 12.50
N ASN A 74 -5.73 -5.39 13.60
CA ASN A 74 -6.71 -5.39 14.69
C ASN A 74 -6.61 -4.11 15.54
N SER A 75 -6.68 -2.97 14.87
CA SER A 75 -6.63 -1.63 15.44
C SER A 75 -8.04 -1.04 15.53
N ASN A 76 -8.24 -0.15 16.51
CA ASN A 76 -9.46 0.64 16.59
C ASN A 76 -9.50 1.73 15.48
N PRO A 77 -10.65 2.40 15.24
CA PRO A 77 -10.77 3.41 14.19
C PRO A 77 -9.77 4.56 14.31
N GLU A 78 -9.44 5.02 15.51
CA GLU A 78 -8.49 6.10 15.76
C GLU A 78 -7.05 5.68 15.35
N GLU A 79 -6.66 4.46 15.69
CA GLU A 79 -5.36 3.89 15.31
C GLU A 79 -5.29 3.65 13.79
N LEU A 80 -6.39 3.21 13.16
CA LEU A 80 -6.47 3.12 11.70
C LEU A 80 -6.23 4.48 11.03
N MET A 81 -6.84 5.54 11.58
CA MET A 81 -6.66 6.91 11.10
C MET A 81 -5.22 7.40 11.25
N GLN A 82 -4.54 7.05 12.35
CA GLN A 82 -3.13 7.41 12.60
C GLN A 82 -2.16 6.71 11.64
N ALA A 83 -2.52 5.52 11.16
CA ALA A 83 -1.71 4.76 10.21
C ALA A 83 -1.75 5.31 8.77
N VAL A 84 -2.70 6.19 8.46
CA VAL A 84 -2.87 6.80 7.12
C VAL A 84 -1.85 7.93 6.91
N CYS A 85 -1.14 7.88 5.80
CA CYS A 85 -0.13 8.87 5.40
C CYS A 85 -0.80 10.12 4.79
N GLY A 86 -1.08 11.13 5.61
CA GLY A 86 -1.77 12.34 5.15
C GLY A 86 -3.29 12.23 5.29
N ARG A 87 -4.06 12.75 4.46
CA ARG A 87 -5.54 12.88 4.30
C ARG A 87 -6.45 11.90 5.08
N SER A 88 -6.06 11.46 6.27
CA SER A 88 -6.79 10.47 7.08
C SER A 88 -8.25 10.87 7.32
N LYS A 89 -8.54 12.16 7.51
CA LYS A 89 -9.92 12.66 7.74
C LYS A 89 -10.92 12.24 6.66
N PHE A 90 -10.47 12.04 5.41
CA PHE A 90 -11.31 11.54 4.34
C PHE A 90 -11.86 10.13 4.62
N LEU A 91 -11.10 9.30 5.33
CA LEU A 91 -11.47 7.90 5.63
C LEU A 91 -12.32 7.76 6.90
N TYR A 92 -12.61 8.85 7.64
CA TYR A 92 -13.34 8.78 8.89
C TYR A 92 -14.66 8.01 8.75
N SER A 93 -15.52 8.42 7.80
CA SER A 93 -16.81 7.76 7.58
C SER A 93 -16.64 6.31 7.10
N ALA A 94 -15.66 6.05 6.23
CA ALA A 94 -15.40 4.71 5.73
C ALA A 94 -14.98 3.75 6.86
N PHE A 95 -14.07 4.16 7.76
CA PHE A 95 -13.64 3.35 8.91
C PHE A 95 -14.72 3.26 10.01
N SER A 96 -15.58 4.27 10.16
CA SER A 96 -16.72 4.21 11.09
C SER A 96 -17.78 3.22 10.62
N ASN A 97 -18.01 3.12 9.32
CA ASN A 97 -19.02 2.22 8.73
C ASN A 97 -18.48 0.80 8.50
N TRP A 98 -17.18 0.65 8.30
CA TRP A 98 -16.53 -0.64 8.11
C TRP A 98 -15.10 -0.62 8.63
N ASN A 99 -14.89 -1.08 9.85
CA ASN A 99 -13.60 -1.12 10.52
C ASN A 99 -12.92 -2.50 10.44
N ALA A 100 -11.81 -2.67 11.15
CA ALA A 100 -11.05 -3.92 11.17
C ALA A 100 -11.84 -5.10 11.77
N GLN A 101 -12.67 -4.85 12.78
CA GLN A 101 -13.50 -5.89 13.41
C GLN A 101 -14.58 -6.40 12.45
N ASP A 102 -15.20 -5.48 11.70
CA ASP A 102 -16.19 -5.85 10.69
C ASP A 102 -15.54 -6.66 9.56
N THR A 103 -14.31 -6.29 9.16
CA THR A 103 -13.51 -7.04 8.19
C THR A 103 -13.23 -8.46 8.69
N MET A 104 -12.74 -8.61 9.91
CA MET A 104 -12.45 -9.94 10.49
C MET A 104 -13.72 -10.78 10.56
N ARG A 105 -14.81 -10.22 11.11
CA ARG A 105 -16.11 -10.89 11.21
C ARG A 105 -16.61 -11.37 9.85
N PHE A 106 -16.56 -10.53 8.82
CA PHE A 106 -16.98 -10.89 7.45
C PHE A 106 -16.25 -12.12 6.93
N PHE A 107 -14.91 -12.17 7.08
CA PHE A 107 -14.13 -13.29 6.59
C PHE A 107 -14.34 -14.55 7.43
N GLU A 108 -14.49 -14.43 8.73
CA GLU A 108 -14.77 -15.57 9.64
C GLU A 108 -16.16 -16.16 9.40
N GLU A 109 -17.19 -15.33 9.23
CA GLU A 109 -18.54 -15.76 8.86
C GLU A 109 -18.57 -16.41 7.47
N ALA A 110 -17.70 -15.99 6.57
CA ALA A 110 -17.51 -16.63 5.27
C ALA A 110 -16.65 -17.91 5.32
N GLY A 111 -16.26 -18.37 6.53
CA GLY A 111 -15.55 -19.62 6.77
C GLY A 111 -14.02 -19.53 6.71
N LEU A 112 -13.42 -18.34 6.62
CA LEU A 112 -11.98 -18.14 6.67
C LEU A 112 -11.50 -17.96 8.10
N ARG A 113 -10.78 -18.93 8.66
CA ARG A 113 -10.19 -18.80 10.00
C ARG A 113 -9.00 -17.83 9.97
N LEU A 114 -8.99 -16.89 10.93
CA LEU A 114 -7.99 -15.85 11.07
C LEU A 114 -7.12 -16.07 12.30
N LYS A 115 -5.90 -15.49 12.28
CA LYS A 115 -4.99 -15.40 13.43
C LYS A 115 -4.39 -14.01 13.50
N GLU A 116 -4.15 -13.58 14.74
CA GLU A 116 -3.40 -12.35 15.02
C GLU A 116 -1.93 -12.67 15.24
N GLU A 117 -1.04 -11.86 14.65
CA GLU A 117 0.42 -11.92 14.85
C GLU A 117 0.92 -10.60 15.47
N ARG A 118 2.20 -10.59 15.85
CA ARG A 118 2.86 -9.41 16.43
C ARG A 118 2.53 -8.13 15.63
N GLY A 119 2.20 -7.06 16.34
CA GLY A 119 1.79 -5.78 15.76
C GLY A 119 0.34 -5.79 15.30
N ARG A 120 -0.50 -6.63 15.89
CA ARG A 120 -1.93 -6.80 15.63
C ARG A 120 -2.26 -7.11 14.16
N ARG A 121 -1.32 -7.70 13.42
CA ARG A 121 -1.50 -8.06 12.01
C ARG A 121 -2.36 -9.31 11.88
N ILE A 122 -3.37 -9.26 11.05
CA ILE A 122 -4.31 -10.35 10.83
C ILE A 122 -3.98 -11.12 9.56
N PHE A 123 -3.82 -12.44 9.70
CA PHE A 123 -3.53 -13.36 8.62
C PHE A 123 -4.53 -14.53 8.61
N PRO A 124 -4.78 -15.17 7.46
CA PRO A 124 -5.44 -16.46 7.47
C PRO A 124 -4.59 -17.51 8.22
N VAL A 125 -5.24 -18.40 8.97
CA VAL A 125 -4.55 -19.48 9.72
C VAL A 125 -3.72 -20.36 8.79
N SER A 126 -4.16 -20.55 7.56
CA SER A 126 -3.47 -21.31 6.52
C SER A 126 -2.18 -20.69 6.01
N ASP A 127 -1.93 -19.42 6.29
CA ASP A 127 -0.83 -18.63 5.70
C ASP A 127 -0.85 -18.56 4.15
N HIS A 128 -2.03 -18.74 3.54
CA HIS A 128 -2.20 -18.66 2.09
C HIS A 128 -3.13 -17.54 1.65
N ALA A 129 -2.60 -16.56 0.93
CA ALA A 129 -3.37 -15.45 0.34
C ALA A 129 -4.48 -15.96 -0.63
N SER A 130 -4.28 -17.16 -1.21
CA SER A 130 -5.28 -17.80 -2.07
C SER A 130 -6.61 -18.06 -1.36
N ASP A 131 -6.60 -18.29 -0.06
CA ASP A 131 -7.83 -18.59 0.67
C ASP A 131 -8.69 -17.34 0.87
N VAL A 132 -8.05 -16.18 1.03
CA VAL A 132 -8.74 -14.88 1.02
C VAL A 132 -9.45 -14.64 -0.31
N THR A 133 -8.77 -14.86 -1.43
CA THR A 133 -9.38 -14.68 -2.77
C THR A 133 -10.44 -15.71 -3.09
N LYS A 134 -10.29 -16.95 -2.65
CA LYS A 134 -11.33 -18.00 -2.78
C LYS A 134 -12.58 -17.63 -1.99
N THR A 135 -12.42 -17.17 -0.74
CA THR A 135 -13.53 -16.74 0.11
C THR A 135 -14.29 -15.59 -0.53
N LEU A 136 -13.60 -14.53 -1.01
CA LEU A 136 -14.26 -13.43 -1.73
C LEU A 136 -14.96 -13.89 -3.01
N THR A 137 -14.32 -14.76 -3.78
CA THR A 137 -14.92 -15.31 -5.01
C THR A 137 -16.18 -16.14 -4.71
N ALA A 138 -16.17 -16.89 -3.61
CA ALA A 138 -17.36 -17.63 -3.16
C ALA A 138 -18.49 -16.67 -2.76
N GLN A 139 -18.18 -15.58 -2.04
CA GLN A 139 -19.16 -14.55 -1.68
C GLN A 139 -19.74 -13.84 -2.92
N LEU A 140 -18.91 -13.49 -3.92
CA LEU A 140 -19.39 -12.92 -5.19
C LEU A 140 -20.40 -13.84 -5.89
N LYS A 141 -20.08 -15.14 -5.99
CA LYS A 141 -20.96 -16.14 -6.60
C LYS A 141 -22.25 -16.33 -5.80
N GLN A 142 -22.18 -16.40 -4.48
CA GLN A 142 -23.33 -16.53 -3.59
C GLN A 142 -24.31 -15.37 -3.75
N GLN A 143 -23.79 -14.15 -3.97
CA GLN A 143 -24.59 -12.95 -4.20
C GLN A 143 -25.02 -12.76 -5.67
N GLY A 144 -24.76 -13.71 -6.55
CA GLY A 144 -25.18 -13.63 -7.95
C GLY A 144 -24.41 -12.60 -8.80
N VAL A 145 -23.23 -12.17 -8.36
CA VAL A 145 -22.42 -11.20 -9.12
C VAL A 145 -21.95 -11.82 -10.43
N MET A 146 -22.21 -11.15 -11.55
CA MET A 146 -21.69 -11.54 -12.86
C MET A 146 -20.20 -11.17 -12.95
N ILE A 147 -19.31 -12.16 -13.04
CA ILE A 147 -17.87 -11.96 -13.15
C ILE A 147 -17.44 -12.13 -14.60
N ARG A 148 -16.81 -11.10 -15.18
CA ARG A 148 -16.24 -11.12 -16.53
C ARG A 148 -14.73 -10.92 -16.45
N LEU A 149 -13.98 -12.01 -16.55
CA LEU A 149 -12.53 -12.04 -16.64
C LEU A 149 -12.06 -11.73 -18.06
N ASN A 150 -10.77 -11.44 -18.25
CA ASN A 150 -10.18 -11.06 -19.52
C ASN A 150 -10.94 -9.92 -20.22
N THR A 151 -11.57 -9.05 -19.44
CA THR A 151 -12.41 -7.95 -19.95
C THR A 151 -11.81 -6.61 -19.51
N LYS A 152 -11.25 -5.87 -20.47
CA LYS A 152 -10.62 -4.57 -20.22
C LYS A 152 -11.57 -3.44 -20.61
N VAL A 153 -11.89 -2.60 -19.64
CA VAL A 153 -12.55 -1.31 -19.88
C VAL A 153 -11.53 -0.33 -20.47
N TYR A 154 -11.94 0.40 -21.50
CA TYR A 154 -11.11 1.43 -22.11
C TYR A 154 -11.76 2.82 -22.13
N GLY A 155 -13.07 2.91 -21.87
CA GLY A 155 -13.81 4.17 -21.78
C GLY A 155 -14.94 4.12 -20.75
N ILE A 156 -15.21 5.26 -20.14
CA ILE A 156 -16.39 5.52 -19.31
C ILE A 156 -17.31 6.42 -20.12
N LEU A 157 -18.58 6.05 -20.22
CA LEU A 157 -19.57 6.77 -21.00
C LEU A 157 -20.41 7.68 -20.12
N THR A 158 -20.64 8.91 -20.60
CA THR A 158 -21.49 9.90 -19.94
C THR A 158 -22.60 10.35 -20.86
N GLY A 159 -23.76 10.59 -20.29
CA GLY A 159 -24.92 11.16 -21.00
C GLY A 159 -24.77 12.65 -21.29
N HIS A 160 -25.73 13.19 -22.00
CA HIS A 160 -25.78 14.65 -22.30
C HIS A 160 -25.90 15.53 -21.05
N ASP A 161 -26.44 14.99 -19.96
CA ASP A 161 -26.56 15.63 -18.65
C ASP A 161 -25.28 15.53 -17.80
N GLY A 162 -24.24 14.91 -18.35
CA GLY A 162 -22.97 14.65 -17.66
C GLY A 162 -23.00 13.50 -16.66
N SER A 163 -24.11 12.76 -16.53
CA SER A 163 -24.16 11.58 -15.67
C SER A 163 -23.53 10.36 -16.33
N TYR A 164 -23.11 9.38 -15.50
CA TYR A 164 -22.64 8.07 -15.98
C TYR A 164 -23.78 7.29 -16.66
N ILE A 165 -23.50 6.63 -17.79
CA ILE A 165 -24.45 5.78 -18.50
C ILE A 165 -23.92 4.38 -18.86
N GLY A 166 -22.59 4.15 -18.81
CA GLY A 166 -22.04 2.85 -19.18
C GLY A 166 -20.53 2.85 -19.35
N VAL A 167 -20.01 1.74 -19.88
CA VAL A 167 -18.60 1.54 -20.19
C VAL A 167 -18.39 0.96 -21.56
N ASP A 168 -17.30 1.35 -22.21
CA ASP A 168 -16.75 0.65 -23.38
C ASP A 168 -15.66 -0.32 -22.93
N MET A 169 -15.73 -1.56 -23.42
CA MET A 169 -14.82 -2.62 -23.03
C MET A 169 -14.48 -3.54 -24.19
N TYR A 170 -13.47 -4.35 -24.04
CA TYR A 170 -13.15 -5.43 -24.97
C TYR A 170 -12.65 -6.66 -24.24
N ASN A 171 -12.88 -7.83 -24.86
CA ASN A 171 -12.36 -9.09 -24.39
C ASN A 171 -10.87 -9.22 -24.79
N CYS A 172 -9.96 -9.38 -23.82
CA CYS A 172 -8.51 -9.44 -24.06
C CYS A 172 -8.07 -10.67 -24.88
N GLY A 173 -8.86 -11.76 -24.87
CA GLY A 173 -8.56 -12.98 -25.61
C GLY A 173 -9.05 -12.95 -27.06
N THR A 174 -10.25 -12.39 -27.31
CA THR A 174 -10.89 -12.36 -28.65
C THR A 174 -10.77 -11.02 -29.37
N GLY A 175 -10.45 -9.95 -28.65
CA GLY A 175 -10.48 -8.58 -29.17
C GLY A 175 -11.87 -8.00 -29.41
N ALA A 176 -12.94 -8.77 -29.13
CA ALA A 176 -14.32 -8.32 -29.34
C ALA A 176 -14.63 -7.10 -28.47
N ARG A 177 -15.12 -6.03 -29.09
CA ARG A 177 -15.54 -4.79 -28.42
C ARG A 177 -17.01 -4.84 -28.08
N GLU A 178 -17.37 -4.25 -26.94
CA GLU A 178 -18.73 -4.23 -26.43
C GLU A 178 -18.93 -2.96 -25.59
N THR A 179 -20.13 -2.40 -25.64
CA THR A 179 -20.61 -1.36 -24.76
C THR A 179 -21.59 -1.95 -23.77
N MET A 180 -21.44 -1.68 -22.49
CA MET A 180 -22.38 -2.12 -21.45
C MET A 180 -22.97 -0.90 -20.74
N MET A 181 -24.29 -0.77 -20.80
CA MET A 181 -25.04 0.27 -20.10
C MET A 181 -25.31 -0.15 -18.66
N ALA A 182 -25.24 0.79 -17.73
CA ALA A 182 -25.53 0.58 -16.31
C ALA A 182 -25.82 1.91 -15.60
N ASP A 183 -26.42 1.84 -14.41
CA ASP A 183 -26.86 3.00 -13.65
C ASP A 183 -25.73 3.66 -12.84
N ALA A 184 -24.69 2.88 -12.49
CA ALA A 184 -23.52 3.36 -11.78
C ALA A 184 -22.28 2.51 -12.05
N CYS A 185 -21.10 3.07 -11.81
CA CYS A 185 -19.86 2.29 -11.79
C CYS A 185 -18.99 2.59 -10.58
N VAL A 186 -18.25 1.56 -10.13
CA VAL A 186 -17.21 1.67 -9.12
C VAL A 186 -15.85 1.45 -9.78
N ILE A 187 -14.99 2.46 -9.79
CA ILE A 187 -13.61 2.39 -10.31
C ILE A 187 -12.71 1.92 -9.16
N ALA A 188 -12.27 0.66 -9.21
CA ALA A 188 -11.46 -0.01 -8.19
C ALA A 188 -10.21 -0.69 -8.81
N THR A 189 -9.57 0.01 -9.73
CA THR A 189 -8.50 -0.51 -10.60
C THR A 189 -7.13 -0.59 -9.94
N GLY A 190 -6.98 -0.16 -8.68
CA GLY A 190 -5.69 -0.01 -8.01
C GLY A 190 -4.88 1.18 -8.54
N GLY A 191 -3.62 1.23 -8.18
CA GLY A 191 -2.67 2.28 -8.55
C GLY A 191 -1.69 1.89 -9.66
N LEU A 192 -0.38 2.16 -9.43
CA LEU A 192 0.73 1.84 -10.33
C LEU A 192 1.70 0.79 -9.77
N SER A 193 1.57 0.44 -8.47
CA SER A 193 2.45 -0.52 -7.81
C SER A 193 2.14 -1.95 -8.26
N TYR A 194 3.20 -2.74 -8.47
CA TYR A 194 3.13 -4.09 -9.04
C TYR A 194 2.34 -4.17 -10.37
N PRO A 195 2.81 -3.51 -11.44
CA PRO A 195 2.08 -3.42 -12.72
C PRO A 195 1.71 -4.79 -13.31
N SER A 196 2.53 -5.82 -13.06
CA SER A 196 2.30 -7.21 -13.48
C SER A 196 1.01 -7.83 -12.89
N THR A 197 0.47 -7.25 -11.81
CA THR A 197 -0.81 -7.68 -11.23
C THR A 197 -2.03 -7.04 -11.86
N GLY A 198 -1.83 -6.09 -12.78
CA GLY A 198 -2.90 -5.34 -13.44
C GLY A 198 -3.06 -3.89 -12.95
N SER A 199 -2.28 -3.44 -11.97
CA SER A 199 -2.30 -2.05 -11.50
C SER A 199 -1.48 -1.16 -12.44
N THR A 200 -2.07 -0.76 -13.57
CA THR A 200 -1.41 -0.03 -14.67
C THR A 200 -1.89 1.42 -14.82
N GLY A 201 -2.61 1.96 -13.82
CA GLY A 201 -3.09 3.34 -13.83
C GLY A 201 -4.33 3.59 -14.70
N ASP A 202 -5.05 2.55 -15.13
CA ASP A 202 -6.27 2.71 -15.93
C ASP A 202 -7.29 3.63 -15.25
N GLY A 203 -7.47 3.51 -13.93
CA GLY A 203 -8.40 4.34 -13.16
C GLY A 203 -8.02 5.82 -13.15
N TYR A 204 -6.74 6.14 -13.14
CA TYR A 204 -6.28 7.54 -13.24
C TYR A 204 -6.61 8.13 -14.59
N ARG A 205 -6.46 7.35 -15.66
CA ARG A 205 -6.85 7.76 -17.02
C ARG A 205 -8.34 8.00 -17.12
N PHE A 206 -9.18 7.11 -16.55
CA PHE A 206 -10.63 7.29 -16.52
C PHE A 206 -11.01 8.53 -15.73
N ALA A 207 -10.50 8.68 -14.51
CA ALA A 207 -10.80 9.81 -13.65
C ALA A 207 -10.38 11.16 -14.28
N SER A 208 -9.20 11.21 -14.90
CA SER A 208 -8.73 12.41 -15.62
C SER A 208 -9.62 12.76 -16.82
N ALA A 209 -10.06 11.75 -17.59
CA ALA A 209 -10.99 11.96 -18.71
C ALA A 209 -12.36 12.47 -18.26
N LEU A 210 -12.77 12.16 -17.02
CA LEU A 210 -13.99 12.65 -16.38
C LEU A 210 -13.81 14.02 -15.67
N GLY A 211 -12.62 14.63 -15.78
CA GLY A 211 -12.34 15.94 -15.21
C GLY A 211 -11.79 15.93 -13.78
N HIS A 212 -11.53 14.74 -13.19
CA HIS A 212 -10.90 14.64 -11.88
C HIS A 212 -9.42 15.00 -11.89
N LYS A 213 -8.99 15.67 -10.86
CA LYS A 213 -7.58 15.95 -10.61
C LYS A 213 -6.90 14.67 -10.08
N ILE A 214 -5.80 14.30 -10.72
CA ILE A 214 -4.89 13.29 -10.21
C ILE A 214 -3.74 14.01 -9.50
N THR A 215 -3.53 13.70 -8.23
CA THR A 215 -2.38 14.20 -7.47
C THR A 215 -1.08 13.52 -7.93
N PRO A 216 0.09 14.12 -7.70
CA PRO A 216 1.36 13.55 -8.12
C PRO A 216 1.54 12.11 -7.63
N LEU A 217 1.82 11.19 -8.54
CA LEU A 217 1.95 9.76 -8.26
C LEU A 217 3.40 9.40 -7.96
N SER A 218 3.62 8.68 -6.88
CA SER A 218 4.95 8.20 -6.50
C SER A 218 4.88 6.81 -5.88
N PRO A 219 5.92 5.95 -6.05
CA PRO A 219 6.01 4.69 -5.35
C PRO A 219 6.13 4.92 -3.84
N SER A 220 5.43 4.11 -3.04
CA SER A 220 5.42 4.19 -1.58
C SER A 220 5.57 2.80 -0.96
N LEU A 221 5.99 2.73 0.31
CA LEU A 221 6.38 1.50 0.99
C LEU A 221 7.46 0.75 0.19
N ILE A 222 8.55 1.43 -0.07
CA ILE A 222 9.68 0.99 -0.91
C ILE A 222 10.99 0.96 -0.14
N PRO A 223 11.94 0.10 -0.54
CA PRO A 223 13.29 0.10 0.01
C PRO A 223 14.07 1.38 -0.33
N PHE A 224 15.12 1.62 0.44
CA PHE A 224 16.08 2.71 0.21
C PHE A 224 17.33 2.19 -0.48
N GLU A 225 17.83 2.94 -1.47
CA GLU A 225 19.14 2.75 -2.05
C GLU A 225 20.18 3.57 -1.27
N SER A 226 21.38 3.01 -1.11
CA SER A 226 22.48 3.67 -0.41
C SER A 226 23.75 3.59 -1.25
N ASP A 227 24.57 4.65 -1.22
CA ASP A 227 25.91 4.65 -1.78
C ASP A 227 26.98 4.42 -0.68
N THR A 228 26.55 4.07 0.55
CA THR A 228 27.44 3.79 1.69
C THR A 228 28.08 2.40 1.53
N GLU A 229 29.38 2.34 1.25
CA GLU A 229 30.11 1.11 0.88
C GLU A 229 29.92 -0.05 1.87
N TRP A 230 30.03 0.21 3.16
CA TRP A 230 29.94 -0.84 4.16
C TRP A 230 28.55 -1.51 4.25
N VAL A 231 27.50 -0.87 3.75
CA VAL A 231 26.13 -1.42 3.71
C VAL A 231 26.10 -2.71 2.88
N TYR A 232 26.87 -2.76 1.80
CA TYR A 232 26.93 -3.90 0.89
C TYR A 232 27.63 -5.12 1.50
N GLU A 233 28.54 -4.90 2.47
CA GLU A 233 29.19 -5.99 3.20
C GLU A 233 28.22 -6.74 4.12
N LEU A 234 27.09 -6.10 4.46
CA LEU A 234 26.06 -6.64 5.35
C LEU A 234 24.87 -7.30 4.62
N ILE A 235 24.92 -7.46 3.30
CA ILE A 235 23.83 -8.07 2.51
C ILE A 235 23.29 -9.34 3.17
N GLY A 236 21.96 -9.40 3.37
CA GLY A 236 21.26 -10.52 4.01
C GLY A 236 21.23 -10.45 5.55
N LEU A 237 21.96 -9.55 6.19
CA LEU A 237 21.84 -9.32 7.62
C LEU A 237 20.53 -8.58 7.93
N THR A 238 19.79 -9.09 8.91
CA THR A 238 18.66 -8.37 9.51
C THR A 238 19.05 -7.95 10.92
N LEU A 239 19.09 -6.64 11.17
CA LEU A 239 19.17 -6.09 12.52
C LEU A 239 17.77 -6.04 13.11
N LYS A 240 17.62 -6.62 14.30
CA LYS A 240 16.36 -6.62 15.06
C LYS A 240 16.56 -5.83 16.35
N HIS A 241 15.45 -5.23 16.83
CA HIS A 241 15.44 -4.45 18.06
C HIS A 241 16.45 -3.29 18.06
N VAL A 242 16.56 -2.60 16.93
CA VAL A 242 17.36 -1.38 16.79
C VAL A 242 16.44 -0.16 16.77
N GLY A 243 16.92 0.98 17.29
CA GLY A 243 16.26 2.25 17.05
C GLY A 243 16.49 2.69 15.61
N PHE A 244 15.46 3.20 14.97
CA PHE A 244 15.51 3.70 13.59
C PHE A 244 15.06 5.15 13.54
N LYS A 245 15.84 5.99 12.89
CA LYS A 245 15.52 7.40 12.70
C LYS A 245 15.85 7.83 11.27
N LEU A 246 14.83 8.33 10.57
CA LEU A 246 14.98 8.94 9.25
C LEU A 246 15.13 10.45 9.40
N MET A 247 16.17 10.99 8.80
CA MET A 247 16.43 12.43 8.72
C MET A 247 16.26 12.90 7.28
N PHE A 248 15.60 14.05 7.11
CA PHE A 248 15.47 14.75 5.83
C PHE A 248 15.91 16.19 6.03
N ASP A 249 16.96 16.63 5.33
CA ASP A 249 17.59 17.95 5.50
C ASP A 249 17.86 18.27 6.97
N GLN A 250 18.50 17.34 7.69
CA GLN A 250 18.86 17.41 9.10
C GLN A 250 17.68 17.47 10.09
N LYS A 251 16.43 17.36 9.62
CA LYS A 251 15.24 17.27 10.48
C LYS A 251 14.76 15.83 10.60
N ALA A 252 14.40 15.41 11.80
CA ALA A 252 13.76 14.11 12.01
C ALA A 252 12.41 14.08 11.29
N LEU A 253 12.23 13.08 10.41
CA LEU A 253 11.01 12.87 9.66
C LEU A 253 10.21 11.68 10.18
N TYR A 254 10.92 10.63 10.63
CA TYR A 254 10.31 9.44 11.18
C TYR A 254 11.25 8.79 12.20
N GLU A 255 10.68 8.29 13.30
CA GLU A 255 11.41 7.56 14.34
C GLU A 255 10.62 6.32 14.76
N GLU A 256 11.31 5.20 14.90
CA GLU A 256 10.79 3.95 15.44
C GLU A 256 11.75 3.40 16.50
N PRO A 257 11.32 3.35 17.78
CA PRO A 257 12.23 2.99 18.89
C PRO A 257 12.72 1.53 18.81
N VAL A 258 11.91 0.63 18.23
CA VAL A 258 12.24 -0.81 18.14
C VAL A 258 11.90 -1.33 16.74
N ALA A 259 12.86 -1.27 15.86
CA ALA A 259 12.74 -1.55 14.44
C ALA A 259 13.43 -2.85 14.00
N GLU A 260 13.08 -3.29 12.80
CA GLU A 260 13.83 -4.28 12.03
C GLU A 260 14.32 -3.66 10.73
N VAL A 261 15.62 -3.80 10.43
CA VAL A 261 16.29 -3.30 9.22
C VAL A 261 17.02 -4.43 8.53
N LEU A 262 16.69 -4.67 7.25
CA LEU A 262 17.34 -5.66 6.39
C LEU A 262 18.31 -4.97 5.44
N PHE A 263 19.56 -5.45 5.42
CA PHE A 263 20.57 -5.03 4.44
C PHE A 263 20.41 -5.83 3.14
N THR A 264 20.36 -5.13 2.02
CA THR A 264 20.15 -5.69 0.68
C THR A 264 21.33 -5.37 -0.24
N HIS A 265 21.32 -5.91 -1.46
CA HIS A 265 22.34 -5.63 -2.47
C HIS A 265 22.26 -4.23 -3.10
N PHE A 266 21.30 -3.41 -2.69
CA PHE A 266 21.16 -2.02 -3.16
C PHE A 266 21.13 -0.99 -2.00
N GLY A 267 21.02 -1.45 -0.77
CA GLY A 267 20.87 -0.57 0.40
C GLY A 267 20.14 -1.24 1.54
N ILE A 268 19.03 -0.67 2.01
CA ILE A 268 18.28 -1.17 3.16
C ILE A 268 16.79 -1.32 2.86
N SER A 269 16.16 -2.28 3.54
CA SER A 269 14.74 -2.59 3.51
C SER A 269 14.24 -3.01 4.91
N GLY A 270 13.03 -3.49 5.00
CA GLY A 270 12.41 -3.93 6.25
C GLY A 270 11.25 -3.03 6.67
N PRO A 271 10.44 -3.46 7.66
CA PRO A 271 9.20 -2.76 8.01
C PRO A 271 9.36 -1.28 8.31
N ALA A 272 10.37 -0.91 9.12
CA ALA A 272 10.66 0.47 9.47
C ALA A 272 11.07 1.31 8.24
N VAL A 273 11.91 0.75 7.36
CA VAL A 273 12.35 1.41 6.14
C VAL A 273 11.17 1.64 5.20
N LEU A 274 10.32 0.64 5.01
CA LEU A 274 9.12 0.76 4.16
C LEU A 274 8.16 1.82 4.71
N THR A 275 7.89 1.80 6.01
CA THR A 275 7.07 2.85 6.66
C THR A 275 7.71 4.24 6.51
N ALA A 276 9.00 4.37 6.75
CA ALA A 276 9.72 5.63 6.60
C ALA A 276 9.65 6.17 5.16
N SER A 277 9.65 5.28 4.15
CA SER A 277 9.55 5.68 2.74
C SER A 277 8.24 6.38 2.43
N SER A 278 7.12 5.97 3.05
CA SER A 278 5.82 6.62 2.82
C SER A 278 5.76 8.07 3.34
N MET A 279 6.55 8.38 4.38
CA MET A 279 6.71 9.75 4.88
C MET A 279 7.64 10.59 4.01
N LEU A 280 8.52 9.94 3.25
CA LEU A 280 9.58 10.57 2.47
C LEU A 280 9.18 10.84 1.02
N THR A 281 8.43 9.90 0.39
CA THR A 281 8.22 9.88 -1.07
C THR A 281 7.60 11.16 -1.62
N GLY A 282 6.55 11.71 -0.99
CA GLY A 282 5.92 12.96 -1.42
C GLY A 282 6.82 14.21 -1.25
N ARG A 283 7.84 14.13 -0.38
CA ARG A 283 8.84 15.20 -0.20
C ARG A 283 9.94 15.13 -1.23
N MET A 284 10.39 13.91 -1.56
CA MET A 284 11.37 13.68 -2.60
C MET A 284 10.82 13.92 -4.01
N TYR A 285 9.54 13.64 -4.21
CA TYR A 285 8.89 13.70 -5.53
C TYR A 285 7.61 14.55 -5.50
N PRO A 286 7.70 15.86 -5.21
CA PRO A 286 6.53 16.73 -5.09
C PRO A 286 5.74 16.89 -6.39
N GLN A 287 6.35 16.60 -7.54
CA GLN A 287 5.73 16.58 -8.88
C GLN A 287 5.41 15.17 -9.38
N GLY A 288 5.61 14.16 -8.54
CA GLY A 288 5.50 12.75 -8.91
C GLY A 288 6.84 12.11 -9.26
N TYR A 289 6.86 10.77 -9.22
CA TYR A 289 8.07 10.00 -9.51
C TYR A 289 8.45 10.07 -11.00
N PRO A 290 9.68 10.46 -11.34
CA PRO A 290 10.08 10.71 -12.73
C PRO A 290 10.30 9.44 -13.58
N GLY A 291 10.07 8.24 -13.03
CA GLY A 291 10.23 6.97 -13.75
C GLY A 291 11.64 6.40 -13.76
N THR A 292 12.65 7.16 -13.35
CA THR A 292 14.06 6.75 -13.29
C THR A 292 14.66 7.02 -11.92
N ARG A 293 15.77 6.34 -11.60
CA ARG A 293 16.57 6.64 -10.40
C ARG A 293 16.96 8.13 -10.44
N HIS A 294 16.41 8.88 -9.51
CA HIS A 294 16.71 10.31 -9.40
C HIS A 294 17.46 10.54 -8.09
N LYS A 295 18.72 11.02 -8.21
CA LYS A 295 19.44 11.54 -7.05
C LYS A 295 18.73 12.81 -6.59
N THR A 296 18.38 12.82 -5.32
CA THR A 296 17.78 14.01 -4.70
C THR A 296 18.89 15.04 -4.38
N ASP A 297 18.55 16.32 -4.49
CA ASP A 297 19.38 17.41 -3.97
C ASP A 297 19.28 17.53 -2.42
N HIS A 298 18.36 16.77 -1.82
CA HIS A 298 18.15 16.71 -0.37
C HIS A 298 19.10 15.73 0.30
N THR A 299 19.51 16.06 1.51
CA THR A 299 20.29 15.15 2.38
C THR A 299 19.33 14.22 3.12
N VAL A 300 19.35 12.94 2.75
CA VAL A 300 18.54 11.90 3.40
C VAL A 300 19.47 10.92 4.12
N THR A 301 19.28 10.76 5.43
CA THR A 301 20.08 9.83 6.23
C THR A 301 19.20 8.98 7.13
N VAL A 302 19.63 7.73 7.33
CA VAL A 302 19.09 6.85 8.35
C VAL A 302 20.10 6.69 9.45
N SER A 303 19.71 6.92 10.69
CA SER A 303 20.49 6.66 11.89
C SER A 303 19.94 5.43 12.60
N LEU A 304 20.79 4.49 12.95
CA LEU A 304 20.45 3.28 13.69
C LEU A 304 21.07 3.34 15.10
N ASP A 305 20.22 3.15 16.11
CA ASP A 305 20.66 2.90 17.49
C ASP A 305 20.69 1.38 17.70
N LEU A 306 21.88 0.80 17.85
CA LEU A 306 22.07 -0.64 18.01
C LEU A 306 21.69 -1.16 19.40
N LYS A 307 21.51 -0.28 20.38
CA LYS A 307 21.18 -0.60 21.78
C LYS A 307 20.13 0.38 22.32
N PRO A 308 18.91 0.44 21.74
CA PRO A 308 17.91 1.45 22.10
C PRO A 308 17.40 1.33 23.55
N ALA A 309 17.53 0.17 24.16
CA ALA A 309 17.14 -0.04 25.56
C ALA A 309 18.12 0.53 26.59
N LEU A 310 19.31 1.04 26.15
CA LEU A 310 20.32 1.58 27.04
C LEU A 310 20.50 3.08 26.76
N THR A 311 20.62 3.88 27.84
CA THR A 311 21.09 5.26 27.72
C THR A 311 22.59 5.27 27.35
N GLU A 312 23.14 6.43 26.97
CA GLU A 312 24.59 6.54 26.68
C GLU A 312 25.45 6.16 27.88
N GLU A 313 25.05 6.57 29.10
CA GLU A 313 25.75 6.27 30.34
C GLU A 313 25.67 4.77 30.71
N GLU A 314 24.53 4.13 30.49
CA GLU A 314 24.35 2.69 30.71
C GLU A 314 25.16 1.86 29.71
N LEU A 315 25.20 2.32 28.46
CA LEU A 315 26.02 1.71 27.42
C LEU A 315 27.50 1.86 27.75
N ASP A 316 27.96 3.04 28.20
CA ASP A 316 29.35 3.25 28.58
C ASP A 316 29.75 2.34 29.75
N ARG A 317 28.91 2.23 30.81
CA ARG A 317 29.13 1.29 31.92
C ARG A 317 29.19 -0.17 31.45
N ARG A 318 28.40 -0.55 30.49
CA ARG A 318 28.42 -1.89 29.88
C ARG A 318 29.74 -2.11 29.12
N LEU A 319 30.19 -1.12 28.33
CA LEU A 319 31.44 -1.20 27.59
C LEU A 319 32.65 -1.31 28.52
N VAL A 320 32.63 -0.57 29.64
CA VAL A 320 33.69 -0.71 30.68
C VAL A 320 33.76 -2.14 31.21
N ARG A 321 32.63 -2.76 31.54
CA ARG A 321 32.58 -4.16 32.00
C ARG A 321 33.10 -5.12 30.94
N GLU A 322 32.61 -4.99 29.70
CA GLU A 322 32.98 -5.88 28.58
C GLU A 322 34.50 -5.85 28.31
N LEU A 323 35.10 -4.64 28.32
CA LEU A 323 36.54 -4.48 28.12
C LEU A 323 37.35 -5.02 29.31
N ASN A 324 36.89 -4.83 30.57
CA ASN A 324 37.55 -5.37 31.76
C ASN A 324 37.47 -6.90 31.81
N ASP A 325 36.32 -7.50 31.51
CA ASP A 325 36.16 -8.96 31.53
C ASP A 325 37.05 -9.64 30.47
N HIS A 326 37.37 -8.90 29.41
CA HIS A 326 38.18 -9.36 28.29
C HIS A 326 39.52 -8.61 28.14
N HIS A 327 40.08 -8.05 29.23
CA HIS A 327 41.18 -7.10 29.24
C HIS A 327 42.44 -7.57 28.48
N ARG A 328 42.73 -8.90 28.42
CA ARG A 328 43.88 -9.47 27.71
C ARG A 328 43.63 -9.77 26.23
N GLN A 329 42.38 -9.68 25.80
CA GLN A 329 42.01 -9.96 24.41
C GLN A 329 42.25 -8.73 23.53
N ASP A 330 42.34 -9.00 22.22
CA ASP A 330 42.30 -7.95 21.21
C ASP A 330 40.92 -7.31 21.19
N PHE A 331 40.83 -6.03 20.87
CA PHE A 331 39.59 -5.25 20.86
C PHE A 331 38.47 -5.95 20.09
N ARG A 332 38.76 -6.44 18.85
CA ARG A 332 37.78 -7.17 18.05
C ARG A 332 37.14 -8.37 18.77
N ASN A 333 37.95 -9.07 19.59
CA ASN A 333 37.48 -10.24 20.32
C ASN A 333 36.72 -9.85 21.59
N ALA A 334 37.20 -8.79 22.27
CA ALA A 334 36.58 -8.27 23.48
C ALA A 334 35.14 -7.76 23.25
N VAL A 335 34.83 -7.22 22.04
CA VAL A 335 33.53 -6.65 21.73
C VAL A 335 32.64 -7.59 20.91
N GLN A 336 33.06 -8.83 20.59
CA GLN A 336 32.33 -9.74 19.72
C GLN A 336 30.92 -10.09 20.21
N GLY A 337 30.71 -10.13 21.52
CA GLY A 337 29.40 -10.40 22.13
C GLY A 337 28.36 -9.29 21.96
N LEU A 338 28.78 -8.10 21.50
CA LEU A 338 27.90 -6.94 21.36
C LEU A 338 27.14 -6.92 20.03
N PHE A 339 27.60 -7.66 19.00
CA PHE A 339 27.14 -7.54 17.62
C PHE A 339 26.87 -8.90 16.96
N PRO A 340 26.00 -8.94 15.93
CA PRO A 340 25.96 -10.06 15.01
C PRO A 340 27.33 -10.28 14.34
N LYS A 341 27.74 -11.54 14.14
CA LYS A 341 29.05 -11.89 13.58
C LYS A 341 29.39 -11.14 12.29
N LYS A 342 28.40 -10.91 11.42
CA LYS A 342 28.60 -10.22 10.14
C LYS A 342 28.84 -8.70 10.32
N LEU A 343 28.23 -8.08 11.33
CA LEU A 343 28.37 -6.64 11.61
C LEU A 343 29.71 -6.32 12.28
N LEU A 344 30.24 -7.23 13.11
CA LEU A 344 31.44 -7.01 13.93
C LEU A 344 32.64 -6.44 13.17
N PRO A 345 33.14 -7.06 12.07
CA PRO A 345 34.31 -6.55 11.36
C PRO A 345 34.08 -5.16 10.76
N VAL A 346 32.90 -4.92 10.23
CA VAL A 346 32.51 -3.61 9.69
C VAL A 346 32.50 -2.56 10.80
N PHE A 347 31.91 -2.88 11.95
CA PHE A 347 31.75 -1.96 13.06
C PHE A 347 33.09 -1.62 13.73
N VAL A 348 33.96 -2.62 13.88
CA VAL A 348 35.36 -2.40 14.40
C VAL A 348 36.09 -1.45 13.46
N ARG A 349 36.03 -1.66 12.13
CA ARG A 349 36.69 -0.74 11.17
C ARG A 349 36.11 0.67 11.23
N LEU A 350 34.79 0.82 11.31
CA LEU A 350 34.12 2.12 11.40
C LEU A 350 34.45 2.87 12.69
N SER A 351 34.83 2.16 13.77
CA SER A 351 35.18 2.77 15.03
C SER A 351 36.55 3.50 14.99
N GLY A 352 37.40 3.18 14.00
CA GLY A 352 38.76 3.70 13.89
C GLY A 352 39.72 3.16 14.97
N ILE A 353 39.28 2.22 15.81
CA ILE A 353 40.12 1.57 16.82
C ILE A 353 40.82 0.38 16.17
N ASP A 354 42.14 0.28 16.42
CA ASP A 354 42.91 -0.87 15.96
C ASP A 354 42.31 -2.19 16.49
N ALA A 355 42.01 -3.10 15.59
CA ALA A 355 41.36 -4.37 15.89
C ALA A 355 42.17 -5.27 16.83
N GLU A 356 43.53 -5.14 16.80
CA GLU A 356 44.50 -5.91 17.58
C GLU A 356 44.94 -5.19 18.87
N LYS A 357 44.51 -3.95 19.08
CA LYS A 357 44.76 -3.21 20.32
C LYS A 357 44.16 -3.96 21.49
N LYS A 358 44.95 -4.12 22.59
CA LYS A 358 44.44 -4.82 23.78
C LYS A 358 43.32 -4.06 24.45
N ALA A 359 42.33 -4.79 24.97
CA ALA A 359 41.12 -4.20 25.56
C ALA A 359 41.44 -3.29 26.76
N ASP A 360 42.47 -3.59 27.55
CA ASP A 360 42.95 -2.77 28.65
C ASP A 360 43.66 -1.47 28.22
N GLN A 361 44.06 -1.37 26.96
CA GLN A 361 44.67 -0.18 26.36
C GLN A 361 43.64 0.77 25.71
N ILE A 362 42.37 0.37 25.63
CA ILE A 362 41.32 1.22 25.08
C ILE A 362 41.07 2.42 25.99
N THR A 363 41.32 3.60 25.46
CA THR A 363 41.14 4.86 26.19
C THR A 363 39.67 5.18 26.43
N SER A 364 39.40 6.01 27.45
CA SER A 364 38.04 6.51 27.71
C SER A 364 37.44 7.28 26.53
N ALA A 365 38.30 7.97 25.74
CA ALA A 365 37.87 8.70 24.55
C ALA A 365 37.43 7.76 23.44
N GLU A 366 38.23 6.72 23.13
CA GLU A 366 37.91 5.68 22.15
C GLU A 366 36.62 4.93 22.53
N ARG A 367 36.53 4.50 23.80
CA ARG A 367 35.33 3.81 24.32
C ARG A 367 34.07 4.65 24.16
N ARG A 368 34.11 5.94 24.51
CA ARG A 368 32.94 6.83 24.33
C ARG A 368 32.64 7.08 22.88
N SER A 369 33.64 7.21 22.00
CA SER A 369 33.44 7.34 20.57
C SER A 369 32.78 6.09 19.99
N PHE A 370 33.21 4.89 20.40
CA PHE A 370 32.63 3.62 20.05
C PHE A 370 31.18 3.53 20.51
N GLY A 371 30.87 3.93 21.76
CA GLY A 371 29.49 3.98 22.27
C GLY A 371 28.59 4.91 21.46
N ARG A 372 29.07 6.11 21.11
CA ARG A 372 28.32 7.05 20.25
C ARG A 372 28.07 6.48 18.88
N LEU A 373 29.03 5.77 18.27
CA LEU A 373 28.82 5.07 16.99
C LEU A 373 27.75 3.98 17.13
N MET A 374 27.68 3.26 18.26
CA MET A 374 26.61 2.29 18.53
C MET A 374 25.24 2.94 18.64
N LYS A 375 25.15 4.16 19.14
CA LYS A 375 23.90 4.92 19.29
C LYS A 375 23.48 5.65 18.02
N ASN A 376 24.39 5.84 17.07
CA ASN A 376 24.17 6.62 15.86
C ASN A 376 24.97 6.09 14.67
N LEU A 377 24.64 4.85 14.23
CA LEU A 377 25.21 4.28 13.01
C LEU A 377 24.46 4.85 11.80
N THR A 378 25.13 5.75 11.05
CA THR A 378 24.50 6.54 9.98
C THR A 378 24.69 5.92 8.60
N ILE A 379 23.61 5.85 7.82
CA ILE A 379 23.56 5.39 6.44
C ILE A 379 23.07 6.54 5.57
N GLN A 380 23.82 6.89 4.51
CA GLN A 380 23.37 7.86 3.50
C GLN A 380 22.43 7.19 2.53
N ILE A 381 21.29 7.83 2.26
CA ILE A 381 20.29 7.34 1.30
C ILE A 381 20.44 8.12 0.00
N ALA A 382 20.74 7.40 -1.06
CA ALA A 382 21.01 7.97 -2.37
C ALA A 382 19.74 8.12 -3.22
N ALA A 383 18.80 7.17 -3.09
CA ALA A 383 17.54 7.15 -3.85
C ALA A 383 16.50 6.24 -3.20
N LEU A 384 15.27 6.32 -3.69
CA LEU A 384 14.19 5.37 -3.44
C LEU A 384 14.08 4.40 -4.62
N ARG A 385 13.62 3.16 -4.34
CA ARG A 385 13.32 2.17 -5.40
C ARG A 385 12.08 2.59 -6.19
N GLY A 386 11.89 1.98 -7.36
CA GLY A 386 10.81 2.31 -8.29
C GLY A 386 9.53 1.48 -8.11
N TRP A 387 8.66 1.57 -9.12
CA TRP A 387 7.34 0.95 -9.16
C TRP A 387 7.33 -0.57 -9.03
N ASP A 388 8.38 -1.25 -9.50
CA ASP A 388 8.47 -2.72 -9.47
C ASP A 388 8.60 -3.27 -8.04
N GLU A 389 9.08 -2.45 -7.10
CA GLU A 389 9.23 -2.80 -5.69
C GLU A 389 8.26 -2.06 -4.76
N ALA A 390 7.46 -1.15 -5.32
CA ALA A 390 6.48 -0.40 -4.55
C ALA A 390 5.33 -1.30 -4.07
N VAL A 391 5.07 -1.31 -2.76
CA VAL A 391 3.92 -2.04 -2.21
C VAL A 391 2.62 -1.29 -2.51
N ILE A 392 2.65 0.05 -2.48
CA ILE A 392 1.49 0.92 -2.69
C ILE A 392 1.86 2.14 -3.54
N THR A 393 0.88 2.78 -4.14
CA THR A 393 0.99 4.07 -4.81
C THR A 393 0.65 5.19 -3.83
N HIS A 394 1.53 6.19 -3.70
CA HIS A 394 1.22 7.46 -3.07
C HIS A 394 0.65 8.43 -4.12
N GLY A 395 -0.39 9.20 -3.76
CA GLY A 395 -1.15 10.00 -4.71
C GLY A 395 -2.30 9.23 -5.36
N GLY A 396 -3.09 9.87 -6.19
CA GLY A 396 -4.25 9.29 -6.85
C GLY A 396 -5.35 10.29 -7.16
N VAL A 397 -6.58 9.82 -7.32
CA VAL A 397 -7.77 10.65 -7.51
C VAL A 397 -7.95 11.53 -6.28
N SER A 398 -8.03 12.85 -6.50
CA SER A 398 -8.14 13.83 -5.42
C SER A 398 -9.35 13.58 -4.53
N THR A 399 -9.11 13.30 -3.26
CA THR A 399 -10.16 13.04 -2.26
C THR A 399 -11.08 14.25 -2.02
N ARG A 400 -10.68 15.46 -2.42
CA ARG A 400 -11.54 16.67 -2.36
C ARG A 400 -12.73 16.59 -3.32
N GLU A 401 -12.59 15.81 -4.39
CA GLU A 401 -13.56 15.63 -5.46
C GLU A 401 -14.38 14.34 -5.33
N VAL A 402 -14.25 13.67 -4.19
CA VAL A 402 -14.98 12.45 -3.85
C VAL A 402 -15.73 12.66 -2.53
N ASP A 403 -16.95 12.16 -2.45
CA ASP A 403 -17.73 12.19 -1.21
C ASP A 403 -17.18 11.16 -0.22
N PRO A 404 -16.77 11.54 1.01
CA PRO A 404 -16.14 10.62 1.96
C PRO A 404 -17.10 9.59 2.57
N LYS A 405 -18.42 9.78 2.46
CA LYS A 405 -19.43 8.86 3.01
C LYS A 405 -19.81 7.78 2.01
N THR A 406 -19.98 8.16 0.75
CA THR A 406 -20.49 7.29 -0.32
C THR A 406 -19.41 6.86 -1.32
N MET A 407 -18.23 7.48 -1.30
CA MET A 407 -17.19 7.35 -2.32
C MET A 407 -17.63 7.79 -3.72
N GLU A 408 -18.76 8.50 -3.85
CA GLU A 408 -19.24 9.04 -5.13
C GLU A 408 -18.41 10.23 -5.60
N SER A 409 -18.18 10.32 -6.89
CA SER A 409 -17.63 11.52 -7.53
C SER A 409 -18.52 12.73 -7.27
N LYS A 410 -17.93 13.87 -6.91
CA LYS A 410 -18.64 15.16 -6.85
C LYS A 410 -18.74 15.86 -8.21
N ILE A 411 -18.05 15.30 -9.24
CA ILE A 411 -18.00 15.86 -10.60
C ILE A 411 -18.98 15.15 -11.50
N ILE A 412 -18.99 13.80 -11.46
CA ILE A 412 -19.81 12.94 -12.31
C ILE A 412 -20.71 12.07 -11.43
N ARG A 413 -22.02 12.26 -11.53
CA ARG A 413 -23.02 11.44 -10.84
C ARG A 413 -22.97 9.98 -11.34
N GLY A 414 -23.06 9.03 -10.42
CA GLY A 414 -23.05 7.58 -10.73
C GLY A 414 -21.65 6.98 -10.89
N VAL A 415 -20.57 7.75 -10.70
CA VAL A 415 -19.20 7.25 -10.66
C VAL A 415 -18.70 7.23 -9.22
N PHE A 416 -18.15 6.10 -8.79
CA PHE A 416 -17.61 5.86 -7.45
C PHE A 416 -16.15 5.41 -7.55
N PHE A 417 -15.36 5.68 -6.50
CA PHE A 417 -13.95 5.29 -6.42
C PHE A 417 -13.70 4.46 -5.16
N ALA A 418 -12.89 3.40 -5.26
CA ALA A 418 -12.55 2.58 -4.10
C ALA A 418 -11.12 2.04 -4.14
N GLY A 419 -10.47 1.99 -2.98
CA GLY A 419 -9.12 1.46 -2.81
C GLY A 419 -8.03 2.39 -3.29
N GLU A 420 -6.91 1.81 -3.73
CA GLU A 420 -5.65 2.49 -4.04
C GLU A 420 -5.71 3.48 -5.23
N VAL A 421 -6.81 3.53 -5.97
CA VAL A 421 -7.02 4.56 -7.00
C VAL A 421 -7.24 5.94 -6.37
N LEU A 422 -7.69 6.01 -5.12
CA LEU A 422 -7.85 7.24 -4.35
C LEU A 422 -6.49 7.75 -3.85
N ASP A 423 -6.36 9.07 -3.68
CA ASP A 423 -5.19 9.70 -3.05
C ASP A 423 -5.21 9.47 -1.53
N VAL A 424 -5.06 8.20 -1.14
CA VAL A 424 -4.94 7.72 0.25
C VAL A 424 -4.03 6.49 0.30
N ASP A 425 -3.04 6.53 1.17
CA ASP A 425 -2.16 5.41 1.46
C ASP A 425 -1.84 5.36 2.96
N ALA A 426 -1.42 4.20 3.43
CA ALA A 426 -1.11 3.99 4.84
C ALA A 426 0.23 3.24 4.99
N VAL A 427 0.78 3.26 6.21
CA VAL A 427 1.98 2.52 6.58
C VAL A 427 1.79 1.00 6.40
N THR A 428 2.89 0.24 6.57
CA THR A 428 2.82 -1.23 6.56
C THR A 428 2.01 -1.77 7.73
N GLY A 429 1.40 -2.97 7.57
CA GLY A 429 0.72 -3.61 8.71
C GLY A 429 -0.70 -4.11 8.45
N GLY A 430 -1.20 -4.10 7.20
CA GLY A 430 -2.56 -4.49 6.83
C GLY A 430 -3.50 -3.30 6.59
N PHE A 431 -3.04 -2.08 6.86
CA PHE A 431 -3.84 -0.86 6.79
C PHE A 431 -4.31 -0.53 5.36
N ASN A 432 -3.47 -0.74 4.33
CA ASN A 432 -3.85 -0.47 2.95
C ASN A 432 -4.93 -1.43 2.44
N LEU A 433 -4.95 -2.69 2.89
CA LEU A 433 -6.05 -3.59 2.61
C LEU A 433 -7.32 -3.19 3.39
N GLN A 434 -7.18 -2.71 4.64
CA GLN A 434 -8.32 -2.16 5.38
C GLN A 434 -8.93 -0.95 4.67
N ILE A 435 -8.13 -0.03 4.12
CA ILE A 435 -8.61 1.08 3.28
C ILE A 435 -9.40 0.51 2.07
N ALA A 436 -8.88 -0.53 1.43
CA ALA A 436 -9.55 -1.15 0.29
C ALA A 436 -10.93 -1.77 0.67
N TRP A 437 -11.01 -2.44 1.82
CA TRP A 437 -12.27 -2.99 2.33
C TRP A 437 -13.27 -1.90 2.69
N SER A 438 -12.85 -0.91 3.49
CA SER A 438 -13.72 0.16 4.00
C SER A 438 -14.25 1.07 2.87
N THR A 439 -13.38 1.47 1.93
CA THR A 439 -13.81 2.27 0.78
C THR A 439 -14.61 1.45 -0.23
N GLY A 440 -14.29 0.16 -0.38
CA GLY A 440 -15.07 -0.79 -1.19
C GLY A 440 -16.49 -0.96 -0.63
N TYR A 441 -16.61 -1.10 0.70
CA TYR A 441 -17.91 -1.13 1.38
C TYR A 441 -18.71 0.14 1.11
N ALA A 442 -18.13 1.31 1.37
CA ALA A 442 -18.80 2.60 1.21
C ALA A 442 -19.23 2.84 -0.26
N ALA A 443 -18.35 2.52 -1.23
CA ALA A 443 -18.66 2.63 -2.65
C ALA A 443 -19.78 1.66 -3.08
N GLY A 444 -19.76 0.42 -2.58
CA GLY A 444 -20.78 -0.58 -2.89
C GLY A 444 -22.16 -0.17 -2.39
N ILE A 445 -22.25 0.25 -1.12
CA ILE A 445 -23.49 0.78 -0.53
C ILE A 445 -23.94 2.04 -1.26
N GLY A 446 -23.03 3.04 -1.44
CA GLY A 446 -23.35 4.30 -2.12
C GLY A 446 -23.85 4.11 -3.54
N ALA A 447 -23.25 3.17 -4.29
CA ALA A 447 -23.69 2.84 -5.63
C ALA A 447 -25.05 2.15 -5.68
N ALA A 448 -25.39 1.32 -4.69
CA ALA A 448 -26.66 0.57 -4.65
C ALA A 448 -27.87 1.43 -4.28
N HIS A 449 -27.69 2.44 -3.40
CA HIS A 449 -28.80 3.28 -2.94
C HIS A 449 -29.45 4.11 -4.05
N LYS A 450 -30.78 4.26 -4.00
CA LYS A 450 -31.55 5.15 -4.87
C LYS A 450 -31.38 6.61 -4.45
N GLU A 451 -31.62 7.57 -5.36
CA GLU A 451 -31.36 8.99 -5.13
C GLU A 451 -32.05 9.58 -3.88
N GLY A 452 -33.26 9.20 -3.55
CA GLY A 452 -33.96 9.67 -2.34
C GLY A 452 -33.37 9.18 -1.02
N GLU A 453 -32.70 8.02 -1.01
CA GLU A 453 -32.05 7.43 0.18
C GLU A 453 -30.63 7.98 0.40
N LYS A 454 -30.00 8.49 -0.67
CA LYS A 454 -28.64 9.10 -0.60
C LYS A 454 -28.61 10.39 0.23
N ASP A 455 -29.67 11.18 0.19
CA ASP A 455 -29.75 12.43 0.96
C ASP A 455 -29.88 12.16 2.47
N GLU A 456 -30.51 11.07 2.88
CA GLU A 456 -30.53 10.64 4.28
C GLU A 456 -29.15 10.18 4.75
N LEU A 457 -28.38 9.46 3.93
CA LEU A 457 -27.00 9.06 4.25
C LEU A 457 -26.04 10.27 4.31
N ARG A 458 -26.27 11.29 3.47
CA ARG A 458 -25.47 12.55 3.51
C ARG A 458 -25.76 13.37 4.75
N ASN A 459 -26.98 13.32 5.27
CA ASN A 459 -27.48 14.13 6.39
C ASN A 459 -27.38 13.42 7.76
N SER A 460 -27.22 12.10 7.81
CA SER A 460 -26.94 11.36 9.05
C SER A 460 -25.50 11.62 9.50
N ASN A 461 -25.35 12.21 10.67
CA ASN A 461 -24.09 12.59 11.33
C ASN A 461 -23.15 11.45 11.60
#